data_2e0728406a1345a4e3d0dd9de9eccb40
#
_entry.id   2e0728406a1345a4e3d0dd9de9eccb40
#
_cell.length_a   1.000
_cell.length_b   1.000
_cell.length_c   1.000
_cell.angle_alpha   90.00
_cell.angle_beta   90.00
_cell.angle_gamma   90.00
#
_symmetry.space_group_name_H-M   'P 1'
#
loop_
_entity.id
_entity.type
_entity.pdbx_description
1 polymer ?
#
loop_
_entity_poly.entity_id
_entity_poly.type
_entity_poly.pdbx_seq_one_letter_code
_entity_poly.pdbx_strand_id
1 'polypeptide(L)'
;MTNDNVLLSLRSFPKAILHIDADAFFASCEQSRDPKLKGKPVITGKERGIVSSMSYEAKAKGVTRAMRLSDVKKICPDAIFLPSDYETYSILSKRLFNIVRRYTPDVEEYSIDECFADLTGLRRPMRMSYEQMAEKIKHDLDTELGFTFSLGLAPTKVLAKIASKWMKPSGLTVIPGSMAHHFLAKLATEKVWGIGPNTSELLKKHGVMTALDFASKDFDWVRSHLTKPHIEIWQELRGESVYPVSTEEKQTYASIQKAKTFTPPSNDEQFVFSQLSKNIENACIKLRRYNLAATGAIFFLKTQEFRHDGMEIRFSHITAYPNEIVQAIREPFKQIFNPKFLYRATGIVMTGLKENVVKQMDLFGETLSILNSKKLYEAVDQINEKFGKHKVYLASSFAANNFSQHLGERGDAPLRKGILFKGETKRKRLAIPMFLGEVG
;
A
#
# COMPACT_ATOMS: atom_id res chain seq x y z
N MET A 1 43.50 -5.78 -11.36
CA MET A 1 43.03 -7.16 -11.12
C MET A 1 41.71 -7.04 -10.39
N THR A 2 40.64 -7.15 -11.08
CA THR A 2 39.29 -7.02 -10.55
C THR A 2 38.94 -8.25 -9.71
N ASN A 3 38.56 -8.02 -8.47
CA ASN A 3 38.13 -9.04 -7.51
C ASN A 3 36.80 -9.70 -7.91
N ASP A 4 36.70 -10.26 -9.12
CA ASP A 4 35.47 -10.89 -9.62
C ASP A 4 35.14 -12.24 -8.98
N ASN A 5 36.02 -12.75 -8.11
CA ASN A 5 35.94 -14.15 -7.65
C ASN A 5 35.38 -14.35 -6.23
N VAL A 6 35.06 -13.33 -5.47
CA VAL A 6 34.65 -13.51 -4.05
C VAL A 6 33.15 -13.47 -3.82
N LEU A 7 32.37 -12.99 -4.78
CA LEU A 7 31.05 -12.51 -4.46
C LEU A 7 29.94 -13.53 -4.44
N LEU A 8 29.94 -14.57 -5.23
CA LEU A 8 28.74 -15.39 -5.35
C LEU A 8 29.02 -16.81 -5.84
N SER A 9 29.70 -17.62 -5.06
CA SER A 9 29.66 -19.08 -5.24
C SER A 9 28.30 -19.67 -4.81
N LEU A 10 27.20 -18.96 -5.14
CA LEU A 10 25.87 -19.37 -4.78
C LEU A 10 25.40 -20.50 -5.70
N ARG A 11 24.77 -21.52 -5.10
CA ARG A 11 23.98 -22.48 -5.85
C ARG A 11 22.87 -21.73 -6.59
N SER A 12 22.46 -22.20 -7.76
CA SER A 12 21.47 -21.51 -8.60
C SER A 12 20.21 -21.13 -7.82
N PHE A 13 19.67 -22.03 -7.02
CA PHE A 13 18.48 -21.80 -6.21
C PHE A 13 18.59 -22.51 -4.85
N PRO A 14 19.28 -21.91 -3.84
CA PRO A 14 19.17 -22.38 -2.47
C PRO A 14 17.73 -22.21 -1.94
N LYS A 15 17.06 -21.14 -2.36
CA LYS A 15 15.59 -20.96 -2.35
C LYS A 15 15.13 -20.54 -3.74
N ALA A 16 13.84 -20.68 -4.02
CA ALA A 16 13.21 -20.28 -5.26
C ALA A 16 12.04 -19.33 -4.96
N ILE A 17 12.35 -18.05 -4.85
CA ILE A 17 11.38 -17.01 -4.55
C ILE A 17 10.90 -16.37 -5.85
N LEU A 18 9.61 -16.39 -6.07
CA LEU A 18 8.95 -15.75 -7.20
C LEU A 18 8.31 -14.43 -6.71
N HIS A 19 8.67 -13.32 -7.32
CA HIS A 19 7.97 -12.05 -7.17
C HIS A 19 7.07 -11.81 -8.38
N ILE A 20 5.82 -11.48 -8.13
CA ILE A 20 4.77 -11.23 -9.12
C ILE A 20 4.30 -9.79 -8.95
N ASP A 21 4.23 -9.03 -10.04
CA ASP A 21 3.85 -7.62 -10.04
C ASP A 21 2.93 -7.35 -11.26
N ALA A 22 1.71 -6.93 -10.99
CA ALA A 22 0.74 -6.62 -12.03
C ALA A 22 1.12 -5.31 -12.75
N ASP A 23 1.22 -5.36 -14.07
CA ASP A 23 1.63 -4.22 -14.88
C ASP A 23 0.57 -3.13 -14.92
N ALA A 24 0.93 -1.91 -14.49
CA ALA A 24 0.02 -0.74 -14.48
C ALA A 24 -1.35 -1.02 -13.82
N PHE A 25 -1.38 -1.75 -12.71
CA PHE A 25 -2.50 -2.48 -12.15
C PHE A 25 -3.86 -1.78 -12.25
N PHE A 26 -4.05 -0.57 -11.71
CA PHE A 26 -5.37 0.08 -11.75
C PHE A 26 -5.83 0.39 -13.17
N ALA A 27 -4.94 0.86 -14.04
CA ALA A 27 -5.27 1.11 -15.44
C ALA A 27 -5.58 -0.20 -16.17
N SER A 28 -4.81 -1.25 -15.90
CA SER A 28 -5.01 -2.59 -16.48
C SER A 28 -6.31 -3.24 -16.02
N CYS A 29 -6.71 -3.06 -14.75
CA CYS A 29 -8.02 -3.47 -14.26
C CYS A 29 -9.17 -2.80 -15.04
N GLU A 30 -9.03 -1.52 -15.37
CA GLU A 30 -10.02 -0.81 -16.18
C GLU A 30 -10.08 -1.35 -17.62
N GLN A 31 -8.91 -1.57 -18.24
CA GLN A 31 -8.82 -2.13 -19.58
C GLN A 31 -9.31 -3.58 -19.66
N SER A 32 -9.13 -4.37 -18.62
CA SER A 32 -9.66 -5.74 -18.52
C SER A 32 -11.19 -5.77 -18.45
N ARG A 33 -11.80 -4.80 -17.76
CA ARG A 33 -13.25 -4.71 -17.60
C ARG A 33 -13.96 -4.16 -18.84
N ASP A 34 -13.34 -3.21 -19.51
CA ASP A 34 -13.89 -2.62 -20.73
C ASP A 34 -12.89 -2.78 -21.87
N PRO A 35 -13.11 -3.78 -22.74
CA PRO A 35 -12.25 -4.02 -23.89
C PRO A 35 -12.05 -2.84 -24.82
N LYS A 36 -12.98 -1.84 -24.82
CA LYS A 36 -12.86 -0.62 -25.61
C LYS A 36 -11.72 0.29 -25.15
N LEU A 37 -11.21 0.06 -23.95
CA LEU A 37 -10.06 0.78 -23.37
C LEU A 37 -8.71 0.15 -23.71
N LYS A 38 -8.67 -1.07 -24.22
CA LYS A 38 -7.43 -1.74 -24.62
C LYS A 38 -6.73 -0.95 -25.71
N GLY A 39 -5.41 -0.79 -25.57
CA GLY A 39 -4.58 -0.03 -26.51
C GLY A 39 -4.75 1.49 -26.45
N LYS A 40 -5.54 2.01 -25.49
CA LYS A 40 -5.75 3.45 -25.31
C LYS A 40 -5.01 3.98 -24.09
N PRO A 41 -4.61 5.26 -24.08
CA PRO A 41 -4.01 5.88 -22.92
C PRO A 41 -5.04 6.09 -21.81
N VAL A 42 -5.08 5.16 -20.85
CA VAL A 42 -6.00 5.18 -19.70
C VAL A 42 -5.27 5.67 -18.46
N ILE A 43 -5.91 6.57 -17.74
CA ILE A 43 -5.39 7.17 -16.50
C ILE A 43 -6.45 7.07 -15.41
N THR A 44 -6.08 6.55 -14.25
CA THR A 44 -6.92 6.53 -13.06
C THR A 44 -6.52 7.62 -12.07
N GLY A 45 -7.43 8.02 -11.20
CA GLY A 45 -7.20 9.07 -10.20
C GLY A 45 -7.91 10.40 -10.53
N LYS A 46 -8.91 10.36 -11.43
CA LYS A 46 -9.72 11.53 -11.78
C LYS A 46 -10.24 12.25 -10.54
N GLU A 47 -10.73 11.51 -9.57
CA GLU A 47 -11.25 12.02 -8.28
C GLU A 47 -10.21 12.75 -7.43
N ARG A 48 -8.92 12.51 -7.66
CA ARG A 48 -7.82 13.16 -6.93
C ARG A 48 -7.21 14.33 -7.68
N GLY A 49 -7.52 14.47 -8.97
CA GLY A 49 -6.91 15.46 -9.86
C GLY A 49 -5.45 15.18 -10.20
N ILE A 50 -4.95 13.97 -9.90
CA ILE A 50 -3.58 13.51 -10.20
C ILE A 50 -3.60 12.07 -10.72
N VAL A 51 -2.56 11.70 -11.45
CA VAL A 51 -2.36 10.34 -11.95
C VAL A 51 -2.10 9.38 -10.79
N SER A 52 -3.03 8.46 -10.51
CA SER A 52 -2.83 7.35 -9.56
C SER A 52 -2.15 6.15 -10.22
N SER A 53 -2.61 5.78 -11.41
CA SER A 53 -2.00 4.79 -12.30
C SER A 53 -2.26 5.20 -13.75
N MET A 54 -1.42 4.74 -14.67
CA MET A 54 -1.54 4.99 -16.11
C MET A 54 -1.19 3.74 -16.89
N SER A 55 -1.86 3.54 -18.01
CA SER A 55 -1.54 2.46 -18.94
C SER A 55 -0.19 2.68 -19.62
N TYR A 56 0.38 1.65 -20.21
CA TYR A 56 1.67 1.78 -20.90
C TYR A 56 1.59 2.69 -22.11
N GLU A 57 0.44 2.79 -22.77
CA GLU A 57 0.20 3.75 -23.84
C GLU A 57 0.31 5.21 -23.35
N ALA A 58 -0.25 5.51 -22.19
CA ALA A 58 -0.10 6.83 -21.58
C ALA A 58 1.34 7.07 -21.09
N LYS A 59 1.99 6.05 -20.52
CA LYS A 59 3.39 6.13 -20.10
C LYS A 59 4.34 6.39 -21.27
N ALA A 60 4.11 5.78 -22.43
CA ALA A 60 4.89 6.02 -23.65
C ALA A 60 4.79 7.48 -24.14
N LYS A 61 3.70 8.18 -23.82
CA LYS A 61 3.50 9.61 -24.10
C LYS A 61 4.09 10.54 -23.03
N GLY A 62 4.85 10.02 -22.07
CA GLY A 62 5.52 10.80 -21.02
C GLY A 62 4.67 11.06 -19.77
N VAL A 63 3.50 10.42 -19.62
CA VAL A 63 2.70 10.52 -18.39
C VAL A 63 3.41 9.80 -17.24
N THR A 64 3.48 10.46 -16.09
CA THR A 64 4.13 9.93 -14.89
C THR A 64 3.16 9.92 -13.69
N ARG A 65 3.44 9.05 -12.71
CA ARG A 65 2.65 8.97 -11.47
C ARG A 65 2.71 10.30 -10.71
N ALA A 66 1.60 10.68 -10.08
CA ALA A 66 1.40 11.94 -9.36
C ALA A 66 1.39 13.21 -10.23
N MET A 67 1.53 13.13 -11.55
CA MET A 67 1.36 14.27 -12.47
C MET A 67 -0.07 14.81 -12.33
N ARG A 68 -0.24 16.14 -12.42
CA ARG A 68 -1.58 16.77 -12.41
C ARG A 68 -2.32 16.45 -13.70
N LEU A 69 -3.62 16.21 -13.63
CA LEU A 69 -4.41 15.89 -14.82
C LEU A 69 -4.44 17.03 -15.84
N SER A 70 -4.33 18.30 -15.41
CA SER A 70 -4.15 19.46 -16.31
C SER A 70 -2.88 19.38 -17.14
N ASP A 71 -1.80 18.86 -16.56
CA ASP A 71 -0.52 18.73 -17.26
C ASP A 71 -0.54 17.51 -18.19
N VAL A 72 -1.21 16.45 -17.78
CA VAL A 72 -1.45 15.28 -18.66
C VAL A 72 -2.23 15.66 -19.90
N LYS A 73 -3.28 16.48 -19.80
CA LYS A 73 -4.07 16.93 -20.95
C LYS A 73 -3.22 17.63 -22.02
N LYS A 74 -2.10 18.27 -21.63
CA LYS A 74 -1.18 18.94 -22.56
C LYS A 74 -0.30 17.96 -23.34
N ILE A 75 0.17 16.88 -22.68
CA ILE A 75 1.11 15.93 -23.30
C ILE A 75 0.41 14.69 -23.89
N CYS A 76 -0.80 14.39 -23.43
CA CYS A 76 -1.62 13.26 -23.87
C CYS A 76 -3.10 13.71 -23.99
N PRO A 77 -3.46 14.49 -25.03
CA PRO A 77 -4.82 15.05 -25.18
C PRO A 77 -5.91 13.98 -25.34
N ASP A 78 -5.57 12.83 -25.88
CA ASP A 78 -6.44 11.67 -26.09
C ASP A 78 -6.55 10.75 -24.86
N ALA A 79 -5.99 11.15 -23.72
CA ALA A 79 -6.05 10.35 -22.49
C ALA A 79 -7.48 10.22 -21.96
N ILE A 80 -7.85 9.00 -21.58
CA ILE A 80 -9.11 8.67 -20.95
C ILE A 80 -8.95 8.71 -19.44
N PHE A 81 -9.59 9.67 -18.78
CA PHE A 81 -9.50 9.85 -17.32
C PHE A 81 -10.66 9.13 -16.63
N LEU A 82 -10.31 8.19 -15.75
CA LEU A 82 -11.25 7.39 -14.97
C LEU A 82 -11.08 7.62 -13.47
N PRO A 83 -12.16 7.60 -12.69
CA PRO A 83 -12.07 7.53 -11.25
C PRO A 83 -11.51 6.17 -10.83
N SER A 84 -10.81 6.12 -9.68
CA SER A 84 -10.29 4.86 -9.14
C SER A 84 -11.40 4.04 -8.50
N ASP A 85 -11.60 2.80 -8.96
CA ASP A 85 -12.54 1.84 -8.39
C ASP A 85 -11.82 0.81 -7.50
N TYR A 86 -11.48 1.24 -6.29
CA TYR A 86 -10.72 0.40 -5.35
C TYR A 86 -11.42 -0.90 -4.95
N GLU A 87 -12.76 -0.93 -5.00
CA GLU A 87 -13.53 -2.15 -4.73
C GLU A 87 -13.22 -3.21 -5.79
N THR A 88 -13.30 -2.83 -7.07
CA THR A 88 -12.92 -3.71 -8.19
C THR A 88 -11.45 -4.13 -8.11
N TYR A 89 -10.55 -3.19 -7.82
CA TYR A 89 -9.12 -3.50 -7.74
C TYR A 89 -8.82 -4.48 -6.61
N SER A 90 -9.52 -4.36 -5.48
CA SER A 90 -9.38 -5.32 -4.36
C SER A 90 -9.87 -6.72 -4.73
N ILE A 91 -10.94 -6.83 -5.49
CA ILE A 91 -11.45 -8.14 -5.97
C ILE A 91 -10.42 -8.78 -6.92
N LEU A 92 -9.92 -8.04 -7.90
CA LEU A 92 -8.92 -8.56 -8.84
C LEU A 92 -7.60 -8.91 -8.15
N SER A 93 -7.19 -8.14 -7.14
CA SER A 93 -6.05 -8.45 -6.29
C SER A 93 -6.23 -9.81 -5.57
N LYS A 94 -7.39 -10.05 -4.96
CA LYS A 94 -7.66 -11.34 -4.31
C LYS A 94 -7.66 -12.52 -5.31
N ARG A 95 -8.17 -12.30 -6.51
CA ARG A 95 -8.11 -13.31 -7.58
C ARG A 95 -6.67 -13.62 -7.98
N LEU A 96 -5.83 -12.59 -8.15
CA LEU A 96 -4.40 -12.76 -8.39
C LEU A 96 -3.78 -13.71 -7.35
N PHE A 97 -3.94 -13.42 -6.06
CA PHE A 97 -3.35 -14.23 -5.00
C PHE A 97 -3.92 -15.66 -4.98
N ASN A 98 -5.21 -15.83 -5.25
CA ASN A 98 -5.82 -17.17 -5.32
C ASN A 98 -5.30 -18.00 -6.50
N ILE A 99 -5.01 -17.39 -7.65
CA ILE A 99 -4.36 -18.09 -8.78
C ILE A 99 -2.98 -18.59 -8.36
N VAL A 100 -2.18 -17.73 -7.72
CA VAL A 100 -0.82 -18.12 -7.27
C VAL A 100 -0.88 -19.23 -6.21
N ARG A 101 -1.87 -19.20 -5.31
CA ARG A 101 -2.07 -20.25 -4.28
C ARG A 101 -2.40 -21.63 -4.82
N ARG A 102 -2.76 -21.79 -6.09
CA ARG A 102 -2.91 -23.10 -6.73
C ARG A 102 -1.57 -23.83 -6.88
N TYR A 103 -0.46 -23.08 -6.87
CA TYR A 103 0.88 -23.59 -7.08
C TYR A 103 1.65 -23.79 -5.77
N THR A 104 1.48 -22.92 -4.82
CA THR A 104 2.10 -22.96 -3.49
C THR A 104 1.20 -22.31 -2.44
N PRO A 105 1.11 -22.88 -1.23
CA PRO A 105 0.43 -22.20 -0.12
C PRO A 105 1.22 -20.99 0.41
N ASP A 106 2.53 -20.97 0.17
CA ASP A 106 3.45 -19.95 0.71
C ASP A 106 3.42 -18.70 -0.17
N VAL A 107 2.34 -17.93 -0.06
CA VAL A 107 2.10 -16.68 -0.78
C VAL A 107 1.96 -15.52 0.21
N GLU A 108 2.85 -14.54 0.10
CA GLU A 108 2.79 -13.28 0.85
C GLU A 108 2.13 -12.20 0.00
N GLU A 109 0.95 -11.74 0.41
CA GLU A 109 0.26 -10.59 -0.17
C GLU A 109 0.99 -9.30 0.22
N TYR A 110 2.01 -8.89 -0.56
CA TYR A 110 2.87 -7.76 -0.21
C TYR A 110 2.15 -6.42 -0.42
N SER A 111 1.45 -6.26 -1.54
CA SER A 111 0.58 -5.10 -1.81
C SER A 111 -0.66 -5.51 -2.61
N ILE A 112 -1.49 -4.54 -3.01
CA ILE A 112 -2.70 -4.81 -3.79
C ILE A 112 -2.41 -5.37 -5.20
N ASP A 113 -1.21 -5.17 -5.70
CA ASP A 113 -0.78 -5.49 -7.07
C ASP A 113 0.45 -6.41 -7.14
N GLU A 114 1.02 -6.80 -5.99
CA GLU A 114 2.22 -7.62 -5.97
C GLU A 114 2.25 -8.62 -4.80
N CYS A 115 2.84 -9.78 -5.04
CA CYS A 115 3.07 -10.80 -4.03
C CYS A 115 4.42 -11.49 -4.21
N PHE A 116 4.86 -12.16 -3.14
CA PHE A 116 5.95 -13.13 -3.18
C PHE A 116 5.39 -14.53 -2.99
N ALA A 117 5.95 -15.50 -3.71
CA ALA A 117 5.61 -16.92 -3.57
C ALA A 117 6.89 -17.74 -3.40
N ASP A 118 6.93 -18.64 -2.42
CA ASP A 118 8.05 -19.58 -2.26
C ASP A 118 7.73 -20.86 -3.00
N LEU A 119 8.52 -21.15 -4.03
CA LEU A 119 8.44 -22.37 -4.85
C LEU A 119 9.46 -23.42 -4.43
N THR A 120 10.23 -23.18 -3.36
CA THR A 120 11.30 -24.07 -2.91
C THR A 120 10.78 -25.49 -2.65
N GLY A 121 11.46 -26.49 -3.21
CA GLY A 121 11.08 -27.89 -3.04
C GLY A 121 9.99 -28.42 -3.97
N LEU A 122 9.28 -27.54 -4.71
CA LEU A 122 8.12 -27.93 -5.52
C LEU A 122 8.47 -28.60 -6.87
N ARG A 123 9.74 -28.62 -7.29
CA ARG A 123 10.15 -29.21 -8.57
C ARG A 123 9.73 -30.68 -8.73
N ARG A 124 9.91 -31.49 -7.69
CA ARG A 124 9.55 -32.91 -7.73
C ARG A 124 8.04 -33.13 -7.70
N PRO A 125 7.29 -32.56 -6.75
CA PRO A 125 5.82 -32.70 -6.71
C PRO A 125 5.16 -32.23 -8.00
N MET A 126 5.59 -31.09 -8.54
CA MET A 126 5.00 -30.49 -9.75
C MET A 126 5.55 -31.06 -11.05
N ARG A 127 6.64 -31.85 -11.00
CA ARG A 127 7.36 -32.38 -12.18
C ARG A 127 7.74 -31.28 -13.19
N MET A 128 8.12 -30.12 -12.69
CA MET A 128 8.47 -28.91 -13.46
C MET A 128 9.75 -28.29 -12.91
N SER A 129 10.50 -27.59 -13.75
CA SER A 129 11.53 -26.65 -13.29
C SER A 129 10.88 -25.42 -12.64
N TYR A 130 11.63 -24.66 -11.85
CA TYR A 130 11.12 -23.39 -11.29
C TYR A 130 10.74 -22.39 -12.38
N GLU A 131 11.48 -22.35 -13.47
CA GLU A 131 11.19 -21.53 -14.66
C GLU A 131 9.86 -21.91 -15.31
N GLN A 132 9.65 -23.20 -15.56
CA GLN A 132 8.38 -23.70 -16.11
C GLN A 132 7.19 -23.39 -15.19
N MET A 133 7.38 -23.48 -13.86
CA MET A 133 6.33 -23.07 -12.92
C MET A 133 6.04 -21.58 -13.01
N ALA A 134 7.07 -20.74 -13.09
CA ALA A 134 6.89 -19.29 -13.23
C ALA A 134 6.20 -18.91 -14.55
N GLU A 135 6.56 -19.58 -15.67
CA GLU A 135 5.90 -19.43 -16.98
C GLU A 135 4.42 -19.80 -16.91
N LYS A 136 4.11 -20.92 -16.27
CA LYS A 136 2.74 -21.38 -16.12
C LYS A 136 1.92 -20.46 -15.23
N ILE A 137 2.47 -20.01 -14.10
CA ILE A 137 1.83 -19.01 -13.22
C ILE A 137 1.55 -17.73 -14.00
N LYS A 138 2.54 -17.23 -14.76
CA LYS A 138 2.36 -16.04 -15.59
C LYS A 138 1.25 -16.22 -16.61
N HIS A 139 1.23 -17.34 -17.33
CA HIS A 139 0.21 -17.65 -18.32
C HIS A 139 -1.20 -17.65 -17.72
N ASP A 140 -1.38 -18.32 -16.57
CA ASP A 140 -2.68 -18.38 -15.90
C ASP A 140 -3.13 -17.01 -15.43
N LEU A 141 -2.22 -16.19 -14.86
CA LEU A 141 -2.51 -14.82 -14.45
C LEU A 141 -2.92 -13.94 -15.63
N ASP A 142 -2.12 -13.92 -16.70
CA ASP A 142 -2.38 -13.09 -17.88
C ASP A 142 -3.72 -13.48 -18.55
N THR A 143 -4.01 -14.78 -18.62
CA THR A 143 -5.21 -15.31 -19.28
C THR A 143 -6.47 -15.08 -18.45
N GLU A 144 -6.44 -15.41 -17.16
CA GLU A 144 -7.63 -15.38 -16.31
C GLU A 144 -8.02 -13.97 -15.88
N LEU A 145 -7.04 -13.06 -15.73
CA LEU A 145 -7.28 -11.68 -15.33
C LEU A 145 -7.38 -10.71 -16.52
N GLY A 146 -6.89 -11.12 -17.69
CA GLY A 146 -7.02 -10.36 -18.94
C GLY A 146 -6.11 -9.14 -19.05
N PHE A 147 -5.02 -9.10 -18.25
CA PHE A 147 -3.94 -8.11 -18.30
C PHE A 147 -2.60 -8.75 -17.90
N THR A 148 -1.51 -8.05 -18.16
CA THR A 148 -0.17 -8.62 -18.06
C THR A 148 0.43 -8.49 -16.66
N PHE A 149 1.33 -9.43 -16.37
CA PHE A 149 2.13 -9.48 -15.15
C PHE A 149 3.61 -9.58 -15.50
N SER A 150 4.45 -8.94 -14.68
CA SER A 150 5.90 -9.09 -14.74
C SER A 150 6.37 -9.92 -13.55
N LEU A 151 7.09 -11.00 -13.82
CA LEU A 151 7.52 -11.97 -12.84
C LEU A 151 9.04 -11.99 -12.72
N GLY A 152 9.54 -12.22 -11.52
CA GLY A 152 10.95 -12.38 -11.24
C GLY A 152 11.20 -13.56 -10.33
N LEU A 153 12.02 -14.52 -10.77
CA LEU A 153 12.42 -15.70 -10.02
C LEU A 153 13.88 -15.58 -9.59
N ALA A 154 14.16 -15.68 -8.30
CA ALA A 154 15.50 -15.55 -7.75
C ALA A 154 15.64 -16.24 -6.37
N PRO A 155 16.86 -16.37 -5.81
CA PRO A 155 17.08 -17.00 -4.50
C PRO A 155 16.51 -16.22 -3.31
N THR A 156 16.31 -14.90 -3.44
CA THR A 156 15.88 -14.02 -2.35
C THR A 156 14.79 -13.05 -2.81
N LYS A 157 14.06 -12.46 -1.87
CA LYS A 157 13.01 -11.48 -2.18
C LYS A 157 13.54 -10.24 -2.90
N VAL A 158 14.69 -9.70 -2.47
CA VAL A 158 15.28 -8.51 -3.10
C VAL A 158 15.67 -8.81 -4.53
N LEU A 159 16.35 -9.94 -4.78
CA LEU A 159 16.73 -10.37 -6.13
C LEU A 159 15.50 -10.68 -7.00
N ALA A 160 14.48 -11.34 -6.45
CA ALA A 160 13.23 -11.62 -7.18
C ALA A 160 12.50 -10.34 -7.60
N LYS A 161 12.49 -9.32 -6.72
CA LYS A 161 11.90 -8.01 -7.04
C LYS A 161 12.73 -7.21 -8.05
N ILE A 162 14.04 -7.36 -8.07
CA ILE A 162 14.92 -6.84 -9.14
C ILE A 162 14.57 -7.53 -10.46
N ALA A 163 14.47 -8.86 -10.45
CA ALA A 163 14.16 -9.65 -11.63
C ALA A 163 12.81 -9.25 -12.26
N SER A 164 11.75 -9.11 -11.46
CA SER A 164 10.43 -8.74 -11.98
C SER A 164 10.37 -7.35 -12.63
N LYS A 165 11.30 -6.45 -12.26
CA LYS A 165 11.40 -5.11 -12.85
C LYS A 165 12.28 -5.06 -14.09
N TRP A 166 13.06 -6.11 -14.37
CA TRP A 166 14.09 -6.11 -15.39
C TRP A 166 13.55 -5.99 -16.81
N MET A 167 12.48 -6.72 -17.10
CA MET A 167 11.86 -6.80 -18.43
C MET A 167 10.38 -6.36 -18.39
N LYS A 168 10.05 -5.25 -17.71
CA LYS A 168 8.68 -4.71 -17.73
C LYS A 168 8.36 -4.01 -19.06
N PRO A 169 7.11 -4.13 -19.58
CA PRO A 169 5.98 -4.94 -19.09
C PRO A 169 6.00 -6.39 -19.59
N SER A 170 5.15 -7.23 -18.98
CA SER A 170 4.88 -8.61 -19.41
C SER A 170 6.12 -9.51 -19.48
N GLY A 171 7.15 -9.19 -18.68
CA GLY A 171 8.41 -9.96 -18.67
C GLY A 171 8.41 -11.09 -17.64
N LEU A 172 9.21 -12.10 -17.91
CA LEU A 172 9.66 -13.09 -16.94
C LEU A 172 11.18 -13.09 -16.92
N THR A 173 11.76 -12.75 -15.78
CA THR A 173 13.22 -12.76 -15.61
C THR A 173 13.60 -13.73 -14.52
N VAL A 174 14.56 -14.60 -14.84
CA VAL A 174 15.12 -15.57 -13.90
C VAL A 174 16.54 -15.16 -13.57
N ILE A 175 16.83 -14.98 -12.28
CA ILE A 175 18.17 -14.67 -11.75
C ILE A 175 18.63 -15.84 -10.87
N PRO A 176 19.28 -16.86 -11.43
CA PRO A 176 19.94 -17.88 -10.60
C PRO A 176 21.03 -17.21 -9.75
N GLY A 177 21.25 -17.72 -8.54
CA GLY A 177 22.27 -17.16 -7.64
C GLY A 177 23.64 -17.01 -8.29
N SER A 178 24.06 -18.02 -9.08
CA SER A 178 25.32 -18.01 -9.84
C SER A 178 25.43 -16.88 -10.88
N MET A 179 24.31 -16.29 -11.30
CA MET A 179 24.27 -15.23 -12.30
C MET A 179 23.94 -13.84 -11.71
N ALA A 180 23.66 -13.77 -10.41
CA ALA A 180 23.19 -12.52 -9.76
C ALA A 180 24.15 -11.34 -9.98
N HIS A 181 25.45 -11.58 -9.93
CA HIS A 181 26.47 -10.54 -10.12
C HIS A 181 26.36 -9.82 -11.47
N HIS A 182 25.98 -10.51 -12.54
CA HIS A 182 25.80 -9.88 -13.87
C HIS A 182 24.63 -8.89 -13.90
N PHE A 183 23.59 -9.14 -13.15
CA PHE A 183 22.45 -8.23 -13.01
C PHE A 183 22.79 -7.06 -12.07
N LEU A 184 23.42 -7.37 -10.94
CA LEU A 184 23.77 -6.36 -9.94
C LEU A 184 24.81 -5.34 -10.46
N ALA A 185 25.73 -5.76 -11.32
CA ALA A 185 26.72 -4.87 -11.96
C ALA A 185 26.08 -3.79 -12.83
N LYS A 186 24.90 -4.08 -13.40
CA LYS A 186 24.19 -3.15 -14.29
C LYS A 186 23.12 -2.32 -13.57
N LEU A 187 22.88 -2.58 -12.28
CA LEU A 187 21.80 -1.98 -11.51
C LEU A 187 22.37 -0.88 -10.60
N ALA A 188 21.95 0.37 -10.80
CA ALA A 188 22.27 1.46 -9.88
C ALA A 188 21.66 1.21 -8.48
N THR A 189 22.37 1.60 -7.41
CA THR A 189 21.93 1.38 -6.02
C THR A 189 20.53 1.92 -5.73
N GLU A 190 20.15 3.05 -6.31
CA GLU A 190 18.84 3.69 -6.18
C GLU A 190 17.67 2.86 -6.74
N LYS A 191 17.96 1.85 -7.56
CA LYS A 191 16.95 0.93 -8.11
C LYS A 191 16.71 -0.31 -7.24
N VAL A 192 17.55 -0.50 -6.22
CA VAL A 192 17.39 -1.59 -5.26
C VAL A 192 16.22 -1.28 -4.33
N TRP A 193 15.36 -2.25 -4.13
CA TRP A 193 14.24 -2.12 -3.19
C TRP A 193 14.74 -1.86 -1.78
N GLY A 194 14.23 -0.80 -1.15
CA GLY A 194 14.59 -0.36 0.19
C GLY A 194 15.76 0.64 0.26
N ILE A 195 16.44 0.91 -0.85
CA ILE A 195 17.43 1.99 -0.93
C ILE A 195 16.73 3.26 -1.45
N GLY A 196 16.48 4.20 -0.54
CA GLY A 196 15.88 5.50 -0.85
C GLY A 196 16.92 6.54 -1.35
N PRO A 197 16.47 7.73 -1.80
CA PRO A 197 17.36 8.77 -2.33
C PRO A 197 18.49 9.14 -1.37
N ASN A 198 18.21 9.36 -0.09
CA ASN A 198 19.22 9.75 0.90
C ASN A 198 20.30 8.67 1.09
N THR A 199 19.87 7.40 1.17
CA THR A 199 20.81 6.27 1.29
C THR A 199 21.61 6.10 0.00
N SER A 200 20.99 6.26 -1.16
CA SER A 200 21.69 6.21 -2.46
C SER A 200 22.74 7.32 -2.57
N GLU A 201 22.45 8.54 -2.13
CA GLU A 201 23.43 9.63 -2.07
C GLU A 201 24.60 9.31 -1.12
N LEU A 202 24.30 8.76 0.04
CA LEU A 202 25.35 8.32 0.97
C LEU A 202 26.26 7.26 0.32
N LEU A 203 25.67 6.25 -0.30
CA LEU A 203 26.42 5.20 -1.00
C LEU A 203 27.31 5.80 -2.12
N LYS A 204 26.77 6.71 -2.93
CA LYS A 204 27.51 7.40 -3.99
C LYS A 204 28.71 8.19 -3.45
N LYS A 205 28.59 8.87 -2.30
CA LYS A 205 29.69 9.57 -1.64
C LYS A 205 30.85 8.63 -1.25
N HIS A 206 30.55 7.36 -1.01
CA HIS A 206 31.53 6.31 -0.70
C HIS A 206 31.96 5.49 -1.95
N GLY A 207 31.67 5.97 -3.14
CA GLY A 207 32.04 5.32 -4.42
C GLY A 207 31.23 4.06 -4.73
N VAL A 208 30.08 3.84 -4.06
CA VAL A 208 29.19 2.69 -4.29
C VAL A 208 28.11 3.10 -5.27
N MET A 209 28.29 2.78 -6.54
CA MET A 209 27.42 3.21 -7.63
C MET A 209 26.40 2.14 -8.01
N THR A 210 26.82 0.88 -8.02
CA THR A 210 25.98 -0.25 -8.45
C THR A 210 25.55 -1.11 -7.27
N ALA A 211 24.52 -1.92 -7.48
CA ALA A 211 24.11 -2.92 -6.50
C ALA A 211 25.20 -3.98 -6.25
N LEU A 212 26.07 -4.24 -7.23
CA LEU A 212 27.23 -5.10 -7.08
C LEU A 212 28.25 -4.46 -6.16
N ASP A 213 28.59 -3.17 -6.37
CA ASP A 213 29.52 -2.45 -5.47
C ASP A 213 29.03 -2.51 -4.02
N PHE A 214 27.71 -2.36 -3.82
CA PHE A 214 27.12 -2.47 -2.48
C PHE A 214 27.22 -3.88 -1.92
N ALA A 215 26.84 -4.90 -2.68
CA ALA A 215 26.93 -6.30 -2.27
C ALA A 215 28.39 -6.75 -2.01
N SER A 216 29.37 -6.07 -2.62
CA SER A 216 30.80 -6.34 -2.48
C SER A 216 31.44 -5.74 -1.22
N LYS A 217 30.74 -4.82 -0.54
CA LYS A 217 31.27 -4.27 0.72
C LYS A 217 31.32 -5.34 1.80
N ASP A 218 32.33 -5.23 2.67
CA ASP A 218 32.42 -6.09 3.85
C ASP A 218 31.34 -5.73 4.90
N PHE A 219 31.07 -6.66 5.79
CA PHE A 219 30.04 -6.51 6.82
C PHE A 219 30.30 -5.35 7.77
N ASP A 220 31.56 -5.14 8.17
CA ASP A 220 31.92 -4.09 9.13
C ASP A 220 31.72 -2.71 8.53
N TRP A 221 32.04 -2.54 7.24
CA TRP A 221 31.74 -1.32 6.52
C TRP A 221 30.23 -1.05 6.47
N VAL A 222 29.43 -2.06 6.08
CA VAL A 222 27.97 -1.91 5.99
C VAL A 222 27.37 -1.58 7.35
N ARG A 223 27.80 -2.25 8.41
CA ARG A 223 27.33 -2.03 9.79
C ARG A 223 27.69 -0.65 10.33
N SER A 224 28.84 -0.10 9.97
CA SER A 224 29.29 1.20 10.46
C SER A 224 28.60 2.39 9.75
N HIS A 225 28.13 2.21 8.52
CA HIS A 225 27.56 3.29 7.72
C HIS A 225 26.04 3.23 7.55
N LEU A 226 25.42 2.06 7.78
CA LEU A 226 24.02 1.82 7.45
C LEU A 226 23.24 1.20 8.62
N THR A 227 21.92 1.28 8.54
CA THR A 227 21.01 0.75 9.56
C THR A 227 20.61 -0.70 9.25
N LYS A 228 20.04 -1.40 10.25
CA LYS A 228 19.61 -2.80 10.15
C LYS A 228 18.87 -3.16 8.85
N PRO A 229 17.85 -2.39 8.37
CA PRO A 229 17.18 -2.73 7.11
C PRO A 229 18.12 -2.79 5.90
N HIS A 230 19.15 -1.96 5.86
CA HIS A 230 20.10 -1.96 4.76
C HIS A 230 21.11 -3.11 4.86
N ILE A 231 21.43 -3.54 6.08
CA ILE A 231 22.23 -4.75 6.31
C ILE A 231 21.47 -5.97 5.78
N GLU A 232 20.18 -6.07 6.08
CA GLU A 232 19.32 -7.15 5.59
C GLU A 232 19.22 -7.13 4.05
N ILE A 233 19.10 -5.95 3.42
CA ILE A 233 19.14 -5.81 1.95
C ILE A 233 20.48 -6.26 1.37
N TRP A 234 21.58 -5.90 2.02
CA TRP A 234 22.94 -6.32 1.62
C TRP A 234 23.07 -7.85 1.65
N GLN A 235 22.56 -8.50 2.69
CA GLN A 235 22.53 -9.97 2.79
C GLN A 235 21.69 -10.59 1.68
N GLU A 236 20.49 -10.06 1.44
CA GLU A 236 19.60 -10.51 0.36
C GLU A 236 20.24 -10.39 -1.04
N LEU A 237 20.96 -9.31 -1.32
CA LEU A 237 21.71 -9.14 -2.58
C LEU A 237 22.81 -10.19 -2.74
N ARG A 238 23.39 -10.65 -1.63
CA ARG A 238 24.40 -11.71 -1.57
C ARG A 238 23.79 -13.12 -1.63
N GLY A 239 22.46 -13.24 -1.75
CA GLY A 239 21.75 -14.51 -1.83
C GLY A 239 21.43 -15.15 -0.48
N GLU A 240 21.65 -14.45 0.61
CA GLU A 240 21.25 -14.86 1.95
C GLU A 240 19.79 -14.47 2.18
N SER A 241 18.89 -15.43 2.17
CA SER A 241 17.45 -15.16 2.34
C SER A 241 17.12 -14.86 3.80
N VAL A 242 17.14 -13.58 4.17
CA VAL A 242 16.82 -13.08 5.52
C VAL A 242 15.36 -12.63 5.64
N TYR A 243 14.70 -12.35 4.52
CA TYR A 243 13.28 -12.06 4.46
C TYR A 243 12.49 -13.32 4.07
N PRO A 244 11.89 -14.05 5.04
CA PRO A 244 11.03 -15.18 4.70
C PRO A 244 9.77 -14.70 3.97
N VAL A 245 9.17 -15.58 3.16
CA VAL A 245 7.81 -15.36 2.63
C VAL A 245 6.85 -15.56 3.79
N SER A 246 6.14 -14.51 4.19
CA SER A 246 5.19 -14.54 5.30
C SER A 246 3.77 -14.74 4.79
N THR A 247 3.13 -15.81 5.22
CA THR A 247 1.72 -16.10 4.91
C THR A 247 0.77 -15.51 5.95
N GLU A 248 1.31 -14.93 7.03
CA GLU A 248 0.52 -14.40 8.12
C GLU A 248 -0.17 -13.09 7.74
N GLU A 249 -1.48 -13.05 7.94
CA GLU A 249 -2.21 -11.79 7.87
C GLU A 249 -1.82 -10.88 9.04
N LYS A 250 -1.62 -9.61 8.75
CA LYS A 250 -1.26 -8.62 9.74
C LYS A 250 -2.40 -8.41 10.74
N GLN A 251 -2.28 -9.01 11.91
CA GLN A 251 -3.29 -8.93 12.98
C GLN A 251 -3.07 -7.76 13.95
N THR A 252 -1.84 -7.24 14.02
CA THR A 252 -1.48 -6.17 14.96
C THR A 252 -0.83 -4.99 14.26
N TYR A 253 -0.89 -3.84 14.88
CA TYR A 253 -0.29 -2.60 14.42
C TYR A 253 0.49 -1.93 15.56
N ALA A 254 1.69 -1.43 15.28
CA ALA A 254 2.42 -0.60 16.23
C ALA A 254 1.76 0.78 16.39
N SER A 255 1.17 1.30 15.31
CA SER A 255 0.41 2.55 15.28
C SER A 255 -0.63 2.53 14.15
N ILE A 256 -1.67 3.35 14.26
CA ILE A 256 -2.68 3.55 13.21
C ILE A 256 -2.71 5.03 12.85
N GLN A 257 -2.30 5.35 11.62
CA GLN A 257 -2.35 6.71 11.10
C GLN A 257 -3.55 6.89 10.16
N LYS A 258 -4.22 8.04 10.31
CA LYS A 258 -5.18 8.58 9.34
C LYS A 258 -4.89 10.04 9.10
N ALA A 259 -4.63 10.37 7.84
CA ALA A 259 -4.40 11.74 7.41
C ALA A 259 -5.13 11.98 6.09
N LYS A 260 -5.59 13.19 5.89
CA LYS A 260 -6.25 13.59 4.66
C LYS A 260 -5.88 15.00 4.26
N THR A 261 -5.53 15.15 2.99
CA THR A 261 -5.40 16.46 2.34
C THR A 261 -6.77 16.92 1.88
N PHE A 262 -7.09 18.18 2.02
CA PHE A 262 -8.31 18.81 1.52
C PHE A 262 -7.98 19.98 0.60
N THR A 263 -8.89 20.28 -0.31
CA THR A 263 -8.75 21.34 -1.32
C THR A 263 -10.12 22.01 -1.48
N PRO A 264 -10.21 23.38 -1.38
CA PRO A 264 -9.11 24.31 -1.17
C PRO A 264 -8.50 24.23 0.23
N PRO A 265 -7.28 24.78 0.44
CA PRO A 265 -6.74 25.00 1.78
C PRO A 265 -7.63 25.98 2.56
N SER A 266 -7.65 25.86 3.87
CA SER A 266 -8.53 26.67 4.74
C SER A 266 -7.80 27.15 5.98
N ASN A 267 -8.18 28.34 6.47
CA ASN A 267 -7.81 28.88 7.77
C ASN A 267 -9.04 29.01 8.70
N ASP A 268 -10.16 28.40 8.31
CA ASP A 268 -11.33 28.29 9.18
C ASP A 268 -11.10 27.22 10.23
N GLU A 269 -11.08 27.62 11.49
CA GLU A 269 -10.81 26.75 12.64
C GLU A 269 -11.80 25.58 12.72
N GLN A 270 -13.10 25.87 12.54
CA GLN A 270 -14.16 24.86 12.65
C GLN A 270 -14.04 23.84 11.52
N PHE A 271 -13.75 24.29 10.31
CA PHE A 271 -13.55 23.39 9.16
C PHE A 271 -12.30 22.51 9.35
N VAL A 272 -11.15 23.11 9.74
CA VAL A 272 -9.90 22.36 9.94
C VAL A 272 -10.06 21.33 11.07
N PHE A 273 -10.70 21.72 12.19
CA PHE A 273 -11.01 20.79 13.28
C PHE A 273 -11.97 19.67 12.84
N SER A 274 -12.95 20.00 12.01
CA SER A 274 -13.88 19.01 11.45
C SER A 274 -13.17 17.96 10.60
N GLN A 275 -12.17 18.36 9.80
CA GLN A 275 -11.33 17.43 9.03
C GLN A 275 -10.48 16.52 9.95
N LEU A 276 -9.94 17.08 11.05
CA LEU A 276 -9.23 16.30 12.05
C LEU A 276 -10.16 15.30 12.75
N SER A 277 -11.35 15.75 13.17
CA SER A 277 -12.38 14.89 13.79
C SER A 277 -12.76 13.71 12.89
N LYS A 278 -12.93 13.94 11.59
CA LYS A 278 -13.18 12.86 10.62
C LYS A 278 -12.01 11.87 10.50
N ASN A 279 -10.76 12.34 10.60
CA ASN A 279 -9.60 11.47 10.63
C ASN A 279 -9.55 10.63 11.92
N ILE A 280 -9.94 11.21 13.07
CA ILE A 280 -10.06 10.51 14.35
C ILE A 280 -11.09 9.37 14.23
N GLU A 281 -12.31 9.67 13.73
CA GLU A 281 -13.34 8.66 13.51
C GLU A 281 -12.83 7.51 12.63
N ASN A 282 -12.14 7.83 11.53
CA ASN A 282 -11.55 6.82 10.64
C ASN A 282 -10.46 5.97 11.31
N ALA A 283 -9.68 6.55 12.22
CA ALA A 283 -8.67 5.83 12.98
C ALA A 283 -9.34 4.90 14.01
N CYS A 284 -10.39 5.38 14.69
CA CYS A 284 -11.15 4.62 15.68
C CYS A 284 -11.91 3.44 15.05
N ILE A 285 -12.52 3.60 13.87
CA ILE A 285 -13.12 2.50 13.11
C ILE A 285 -12.07 1.41 12.85
N LYS A 286 -10.82 1.80 12.49
CA LYS A 286 -9.75 0.83 12.27
C LYS A 286 -9.28 0.18 13.57
N LEU A 287 -9.18 0.94 14.68
CA LEU A 287 -8.87 0.39 16.00
C LEU A 287 -9.88 -0.70 16.39
N ARG A 288 -11.18 -0.38 16.35
CA ARG A 288 -12.24 -1.33 16.74
C ARG A 288 -12.29 -2.57 15.84
N ARG A 289 -12.06 -2.42 14.52
CA ARG A 289 -11.99 -3.56 13.58
C ARG A 289 -10.93 -4.59 13.95
N TYR A 290 -9.81 -4.14 14.52
CA TYR A 290 -8.71 -5.01 14.96
C TYR A 290 -8.73 -5.30 16.48
N ASN A 291 -9.84 -4.97 17.15
CA ASN A 291 -9.97 -5.09 18.61
C ASN A 291 -8.82 -4.40 19.38
N LEU A 292 -8.39 -3.23 18.90
CA LEU A 292 -7.32 -2.42 19.48
C LEU A 292 -7.86 -1.15 20.11
N ALA A 293 -7.17 -0.67 21.16
CA ALA A 293 -7.35 0.64 21.76
C ALA A 293 -6.00 1.36 21.90
N ALA A 294 -6.00 2.68 21.90
CA ALA A 294 -4.80 3.50 22.00
C ALA A 294 -4.60 4.07 23.40
N THR A 295 -3.34 4.18 23.85
CA THR A 295 -2.97 4.89 25.10
C THR A 295 -2.65 6.35 24.84
N GLY A 296 -2.48 6.76 23.59
CA GLY A 296 -2.20 8.12 23.19
C GLY A 296 -2.36 8.33 21.69
N ALA A 297 -2.19 9.56 21.28
CA ALA A 297 -2.21 9.94 19.90
C ALA A 297 -1.27 11.11 19.60
N ILE A 298 -0.78 11.19 18.39
CA ILE A 298 -0.11 12.37 17.84
C ILE A 298 -1.04 12.93 16.77
N PHE A 299 -1.50 14.16 16.90
CA PHE A 299 -2.21 14.82 15.82
C PHE A 299 -1.35 15.93 15.22
N PHE A 300 -1.60 16.25 13.96
CA PHE A 300 -0.86 17.28 13.26
C PHE A 300 -1.72 18.05 12.26
N LEU A 301 -1.33 19.29 12.04
CA LEU A 301 -1.83 20.17 11.00
C LEU A 301 -0.70 20.43 9.99
N LYS A 302 -1.03 20.44 8.71
CA LYS A 302 -0.07 20.74 7.64
C LYS A 302 -0.52 21.94 6.85
N THR A 303 0.35 22.94 6.77
CA THR A 303 0.07 24.18 6.02
C THR A 303 0.23 23.99 4.52
N GLN A 304 -0.18 25.00 3.75
CA GLN A 304 -0.01 25.04 2.29
C GLN A 304 1.47 25.02 1.89
N GLU A 305 2.34 25.61 2.69
CA GLU A 305 3.79 25.67 2.53
C GLU A 305 4.51 24.39 3.01
N PHE A 306 3.73 23.35 3.33
CA PHE A 306 4.22 22.04 3.78
C PHE A 306 4.87 22.02 5.16
N ARG A 307 4.68 23.06 6.00
CA ARG A 307 5.06 23.02 7.40
C ARG A 307 4.11 22.10 8.17
N HIS A 308 4.64 21.45 9.18
CA HIS A 308 3.89 20.55 10.06
C HIS A 308 3.98 21.05 11.49
N ASP A 309 2.81 21.28 12.11
CA ASP A 309 2.69 21.52 13.54
C ASP A 309 1.87 20.38 14.12
N GLY A 310 2.30 19.82 15.24
CA GLY A 310 1.63 18.68 15.86
C GLY A 310 1.90 18.56 17.33
N MET A 311 1.07 17.79 18.03
CA MET A 311 1.19 17.56 19.45
C MET A 311 0.90 16.10 19.79
N GLU A 312 1.66 15.56 20.74
CA GLU A 312 1.40 14.27 21.35
C GLU A 312 0.47 14.42 22.54
N ILE A 313 -0.49 13.52 22.66
CA ILE A 313 -1.45 13.46 23.76
C ILE A 313 -1.45 12.07 24.34
N ARG A 314 -1.46 11.97 25.67
CA ARG A 314 -1.68 10.73 26.40
C ARG A 314 -3.10 10.71 26.96
N PHE A 315 -3.76 9.58 26.83
CA PHE A 315 -5.11 9.40 27.37
C PHE A 315 -5.04 8.89 28.80
N SER A 316 -6.01 9.26 29.62
CA SER A 316 -6.13 8.78 31.02
C SER A 316 -6.36 7.26 31.08
N HIS A 317 -7.05 6.69 30.08
CA HIS A 317 -7.29 5.27 29.90
C HIS A 317 -7.17 4.89 28.43
N ILE A 318 -7.07 3.60 28.14
CA ILE A 318 -7.02 3.12 26.76
C ILE A 318 -8.39 3.33 26.10
N THR A 319 -8.40 3.89 24.89
CA THR A 319 -9.65 4.18 24.19
C THR A 319 -9.60 3.87 22.69
N ALA A 320 -10.75 3.47 22.13
CA ALA A 320 -11.02 3.32 20.70
C ALA A 320 -12.24 4.16 20.27
N TYR A 321 -12.66 5.11 21.11
CA TYR A 321 -13.90 5.85 20.94
C TYR A 321 -13.60 7.29 20.53
N PRO A 322 -14.13 7.73 19.37
CA PRO A 322 -13.74 9.01 18.79
C PRO A 322 -14.23 10.24 19.60
N ASN A 323 -15.35 10.13 20.33
CA ASN A 323 -15.85 11.21 21.21
C ASN A 323 -14.84 11.57 22.29
N GLU A 324 -14.23 10.58 22.94
CA GLU A 324 -13.23 10.78 23.98
C GLU A 324 -11.95 11.42 23.43
N ILE A 325 -11.49 10.91 22.29
CA ILE A 325 -10.28 11.42 21.63
C ILE A 325 -10.49 12.86 21.12
N VAL A 326 -11.65 13.15 20.53
CA VAL A 326 -11.99 14.50 20.06
C VAL A 326 -12.03 15.47 21.25
N GLN A 327 -12.59 15.05 22.39
CA GLN A 327 -12.62 15.86 23.59
C GLN A 327 -11.21 16.15 24.13
N ALA A 328 -10.34 15.14 24.19
CA ALA A 328 -8.95 15.28 24.63
C ALA A 328 -8.11 16.19 23.72
N ILE A 329 -8.41 16.20 22.41
CA ILE A 329 -7.64 16.98 21.42
C ILE A 329 -8.12 18.43 21.32
N ARG A 330 -9.31 18.79 21.77
CA ARG A 330 -9.94 20.08 21.50
C ARG A 330 -9.10 21.27 21.97
N GLU A 331 -8.65 21.26 23.21
CA GLU A 331 -7.83 22.36 23.75
C GLU A 331 -6.39 22.34 23.20
N PRO A 332 -5.68 21.18 23.09
CA PRO A 332 -4.40 21.12 22.39
C PRO A 332 -4.44 21.59 20.93
N PHE A 333 -5.54 21.35 20.21
CA PHE A 333 -5.71 21.83 18.85
C PHE A 333 -5.68 23.37 18.78
N LYS A 334 -6.37 24.07 19.69
CA LYS A 334 -6.35 25.52 19.74
C LYS A 334 -4.97 26.11 20.00
N GLN A 335 -4.09 25.36 20.68
CA GLN A 335 -2.72 25.81 20.96
C GLN A 335 -1.84 25.82 19.71
N ILE A 336 -2.06 24.86 18.77
CA ILE A 336 -1.25 24.77 17.55
C ILE A 336 -1.93 25.40 16.33
N PHE A 337 -3.24 25.66 16.39
CA PHE A 337 -3.95 26.29 15.29
C PHE A 337 -3.66 27.80 15.23
N ASN A 338 -3.28 28.28 14.04
CA ASN A 338 -3.04 29.69 13.81
C ASN A 338 -3.84 30.17 12.58
N PRO A 339 -4.81 31.06 12.71
CA PRO A 339 -5.67 31.51 11.61
C PRO A 339 -4.92 32.28 10.51
N LYS A 340 -3.67 32.68 10.76
CA LYS A 340 -2.82 33.32 9.73
C LYS A 340 -2.31 32.34 8.67
N PHE A 341 -2.35 31.03 8.92
CA PHE A 341 -1.89 30.01 7.99
C PHE A 341 -3.05 29.33 7.26
N LEU A 342 -2.85 29.03 6.00
CA LEU A 342 -3.74 28.17 5.22
C LEU A 342 -3.33 26.71 5.41
N TYR A 343 -4.19 25.92 6.01
CA TYR A 343 -4.00 24.49 6.21
C TYR A 343 -4.53 23.69 5.01
N ARG A 344 -3.80 22.70 4.62
CA ARG A 344 -4.15 21.80 3.51
C ARG A 344 -4.39 20.35 3.93
N ALA A 345 -3.92 19.94 5.10
CA ALA A 345 -4.13 18.58 5.60
C ALA A 345 -4.14 18.55 7.12
N THR A 346 -4.85 17.56 7.64
CA THR A 346 -4.82 17.18 9.05
C THR A 346 -4.55 15.69 9.14
N GLY A 347 -4.00 15.24 10.27
CA GLY A 347 -3.82 13.81 10.51
C GLY A 347 -3.74 13.48 11.99
N ILE A 348 -3.96 12.20 12.27
CA ILE A 348 -3.81 11.61 13.59
C ILE A 348 -3.07 10.27 13.49
N VAL A 349 -2.21 10.02 14.44
CA VAL A 349 -1.50 8.74 14.64
C VAL A 349 -1.88 8.23 16.03
N MET A 350 -2.58 7.12 16.10
CA MET A 350 -2.88 6.42 17.35
C MET A 350 -1.65 5.62 17.77
N THR A 351 -1.21 5.79 19.02
CA THR A 351 0.02 5.22 19.57
C THR A 351 -0.24 4.37 20.79
N GLY A 352 0.75 3.54 21.19
CA GLY A 352 0.66 2.68 22.34
C GLY A 352 -0.54 1.71 22.26
N LEU A 353 -0.70 1.08 21.08
CA LEU A 353 -1.86 0.21 20.82
C LEU A 353 -1.82 -1.04 21.70
N LYS A 354 -2.94 -1.35 22.31
CA LYS A 354 -3.18 -2.53 23.15
C LYS A 354 -4.47 -3.19 22.73
N GLU A 355 -4.64 -4.45 23.11
CA GLU A 355 -5.91 -5.14 22.93
C GLU A 355 -7.02 -4.43 23.73
N ASN A 356 -8.18 -4.23 23.11
CA ASN A 356 -9.32 -3.52 23.70
C ASN A 356 -10.11 -4.43 24.64
N VAL A 357 -9.47 -4.80 25.75
CA VAL A 357 -10.07 -5.65 26.79
C VAL A 357 -10.25 -4.81 28.05
N VAL A 358 -11.47 -4.80 28.57
CA VAL A 358 -11.76 -4.23 29.90
C VAL A 358 -11.24 -5.21 30.95
N LYS A 359 -10.06 -4.92 31.52
CA LYS A 359 -9.37 -5.85 32.44
C LYS A 359 -9.86 -5.79 33.88
N GLN A 360 -10.49 -4.71 34.32
CA GLN A 360 -10.87 -4.54 35.73
C GLN A 360 -12.07 -3.60 35.85
N MET A 361 -13.05 -3.99 36.65
CA MET A 361 -14.12 -3.06 37.08
C MET A 361 -13.57 -2.09 38.11
N ASP A 362 -13.80 -0.80 37.90
CA ASP A 362 -13.50 0.21 38.88
C ASP A 362 -14.71 0.51 39.77
N LEU A 363 -14.44 1.08 40.94
CA LEU A 363 -15.46 1.46 41.93
C LEU A 363 -16.13 2.82 41.62
N PHE A 364 -15.60 3.59 40.63
CA PHE A 364 -15.99 4.95 40.38
C PHE A 364 -16.84 5.15 39.11
N GLY A 365 -17.26 4.08 38.44
CA GLY A 365 -18.20 4.11 37.32
C GLY A 365 -17.56 4.37 35.94
N GLU A 366 -16.24 4.54 35.83
CA GLU A 366 -15.55 4.65 34.53
C GLU A 366 -15.81 3.43 33.64
N THR A 367 -15.84 2.23 34.24
CA THR A 367 -16.12 1.00 33.54
C THR A 367 -17.51 0.97 32.91
N LEU A 368 -18.52 1.56 33.56
CA LEU A 368 -19.88 1.66 33.01
C LEU A 368 -19.92 2.60 31.80
N SER A 369 -19.19 3.71 31.86
CA SER A 369 -19.06 4.64 30.73
C SER A 369 -18.40 3.98 29.53
N ILE A 370 -17.32 3.23 29.75
CA ILE A 370 -16.61 2.47 28.69
C ILE A 370 -17.52 1.41 28.07
N LEU A 371 -18.29 0.66 28.88
CA LEU A 371 -19.23 -0.36 28.39
C LEU A 371 -20.37 0.26 27.57
N ASN A 372 -20.88 1.43 27.98
CA ASN A 372 -21.89 2.16 27.22
C ASN A 372 -21.31 2.69 25.90
N SER A 373 -20.11 3.22 25.91
CA SER A 373 -19.39 3.65 24.69
C SER A 373 -19.19 2.45 23.75
N LYS A 374 -18.81 1.29 24.26
CA LYS A 374 -18.67 0.06 23.47
C LYS A 374 -19.95 -0.31 22.73
N LYS A 375 -21.07 -0.44 23.48
CA LYS A 375 -22.38 -0.78 22.90
C LYS A 375 -22.83 0.26 21.85
N LEU A 376 -22.64 1.54 22.14
CA LEU A 376 -22.97 2.63 21.22
C LEU A 376 -22.19 2.49 19.90
N TYR A 377 -20.88 2.32 19.97
CA TYR A 377 -20.05 2.27 18.74
C TYR A 377 -20.15 0.93 18.01
N GLU A 378 -20.52 -0.16 18.67
CA GLU A 378 -20.93 -1.40 17.99
C GLU A 378 -22.17 -1.15 17.12
N ALA A 379 -23.20 -0.47 17.64
CA ALA A 379 -24.38 -0.11 16.86
C ALA A 379 -24.06 0.87 15.73
N VAL A 380 -23.23 1.89 15.98
CA VAL A 380 -22.78 2.85 14.94
C VAL A 380 -22.02 2.15 13.83
N ASP A 381 -21.12 1.22 14.18
CA ASP A 381 -20.33 0.48 13.20
C ASP A 381 -21.23 -0.44 12.35
N GLN A 382 -22.22 -1.12 12.94
CA GLN A 382 -23.22 -1.91 12.20
C GLN A 382 -24.04 -1.06 11.22
N ILE A 383 -24.49 0.13 11.64
CA ILE A 383 -25.23 1.05 10.76
C ILE A 383 -24.31 1.50 9.60
N ASN A 384 -23.09 1.89 9.89
CA ASN A 384 -22.13 2.35 8.88
C ASN A 384 -21.70 1.23 7.92
N GLU A 385 -21.65 -0.02 8.38
CA GLU A 385 -21.38 -1.17 7.51
C GLU A 385 -22.57 -1.47 6.59
N LYS A 386 -23.80 -1.44 7.13
CA LYS A 386 -25.02 -1.76 6.37
C LYS A 386 -25.39 -0.69 5.36
N PHE A 387 -25.31 0.59 5.73
CA PHE A 387 -25.82 1.71 4.94
C PHE A 387 -24.72 2.56 4.27
N GLY A 388 -23.46 2.26 4.54
CA GLY A 388 -22.30 2.97 4.00
C GLY A 388 -21.61 3.84 5.04
N LYS A 389 -20.32 4.02 4.84
CA LYS A 389 -19.40 4.71 5.75
C LYS A 389 -19.87 6.15 6.04
N HIS A 390 -19.75 6.56 7.30
CA HIS A 390 -20.15 7.90 7.77
C HIS A 390 -21.64 8.23 7.58
N LYS A 391 -22.54 7.27 7.73
CA LYS A 391 -23.98 7.54 7.88
C LYS A 391 -24.31 8.07 9.27
N VAL A 392 -23.62 7.54 10.28
CA VAL A 392 -23.60 8.09 11.64
C VAL A 392 -22.19 8.55 11.96
N TYR A 393 -22.04 9.80 12.41
CA TYR A 393 -20.77 10.44 12.68
C TYR A 393 -20.91 11.51 13.76
N LEU A 394 -19.79 11.99 14.32
CA LEU A 394 -19.80 13.04 15.32
C LEU A 394 -20.17 14.40 14.70
N ALA A 395 -20.93 15.23 15.43
CA ALA A 395 -21.25 16.59 14.99
C ALA A 395 -19.99 17.42 14.71
N SER A 396 -18.88 17.16 15.43
CA SER A 396 -17.59 17.81 15.17
C SER A 396 -17.01 17.53 13.79
N SER A 397 -17.41 16.45 13.12
CA SER A 397 -16.98 16.12 11.76
C SER A 397 -18.00 16.48 10.67
N PHE A 398 -19.08 17.19 11.03
CA PHE A 398 -20.18 17.52 10.12
C PHE A 398 -19.70 18.26 8.87
N ALA A 399 -18.94 19.36 9.03
CA ALA A 399 -18.46 20.14 7.91
C ALA A 399 -17.58 19.30 6.96
N ALA A 400 -16.72 18.43 7.50
CA ALA A 400 -15.89 17.54 6.70
C ALA A 400 -16.66 16.42 5.99
N ASN A 401 -17.81 16.00 6.52
CA ASN A 401 -18.65 14.97 5.89
C ASN A 401 -19.51 15.54 4.76
N ASN A 402 -19.96 16.78 4.90
CA ASN A 402 -20.76 17.47 3.89
C ASN A 402 -19.91 18.22 2.85
N PHE A 403 -18.58 18.29 3.06
CA PHE A 403 -17.68 18.93 2.12
C PHE A 403 -17.28 17.98 1.00
N SER A 404 -17.75 18.25 -0.23
CA SER A 404 -17.25 17.58 -1.43
C SER A 404 -15.90 18.17 -1.81
N GLN A 405 -14.84 17.36 -1.82
CA GLN A 405 -13.50 17.80 -2.24
C GLN A 405 -13.36 17.95 -3.75
N HIS A 406 -14.33 17.48 -4.50
CA HIS A 406 -14.25 17.31 -5.94
C HIS A 406 -15.49 17.92 -6.60
N LEU A 407 -15.56 19.25 -6.55
CA LEU A 407 -16.56 20.01 -7.34
C LEU A 407 -16.11 20.10 -8.79
N GLY A 408 -17.05 19.94 -9.72
CA GLY A 408 -16.84 20.12 -11.14
C GLY A 408 -16.20 18.90 -11.86
N GLU A 409 -15.30 19.15 -12.81
CA GLU A 409 -14.71 18.15 -13.71
C GLU A 409 -13.96 16.99 -13.02
N ARG A 410 -13.56 17.15 -11.77
CA ARG A 410 -12.86 16.09 -11.03
C ARG A 410 -13.78 14.93 -10.66
N GLY A 411 -15.07 15.17 -10.65
CA GLY A 411 -16.09 14.18 -10.31
C GLY A 411 -16.16 13.89 -8.81
N ASP A 412 -17.31 13.43 -8.39
CA ASP A 412 -17.55 12.93 -7.04
C ASP A 412 -16.93 11.55 -6.82
N ALA A 413 -17.25 10.92 -5.70
CA ALA A 413 -16.86 9.56 -5.41
C ALA A 413 -17.16 8.65 -6.62
N PRO A 414 -16.27 7.69 -6.92
CA PRO A 414 -16.46 6.83 -8.08
C PRO A 414 -17.82 6.15 -8.02
N LEU A 415 -18.62 6.37 -9.06
CA LEU A 415 -19.89 5.67 -9.23
C LEU A 415 -19.60 4.19 -9.43
N ARG A 416 -20.41 3.33 -8.80
CA ARG A 416 -20.35 1.89 -9.04
C ARG A 416 -20.52 1.64 -10.53
N LYS A 417 -19.60 0.91 -11.13
CA LYS A 417 -19.69 0.51 -12.52
C LYS A 417 -20.85 -0.47 -12.69
N GLY A 418 -21.62 -0.28 -13.76
CA GLY A 418 -22.75 -1.15 -14.07
C GLY A 418 -22.33 -2.57 -14.46
N ILE A 419 -21.07 -2.76 -14.88
CA ILE A 419 -20.52 -4.06 -15.29
C ILE A 419 -20.07 -4.80 -14.02
N LEU A 420 -20.69 -5.94 -13.77
CA LEU A 420 -20.35 -6.83 -12.65
C LEU A 420 -19.46 -7.96 -13.15
N PHE A 421 -18.59 -8.46 -12.27
CA PHE A 421 -17.89 -9.71 -12.54
C PHE A 421 -18.85 -10.90 -12.46
N LYS A 422 -18.51 -12.01 -13.13
CA LYS A 422 -19.28 -13.25 -13.05
C LYS A 422 -19.45 -13.65 -11.57
N GLY A 423 -20.69 -13.89 -11.15
CA GLY A 423 -21.02 -14.24 -9.76
C GLY A 423 -21.25 -13.06 -8.81
N GLU A 424 -20.96 -11.81 -9.20
CA GLU A 424 -21.31 -10.63 -8.42
C GLU A 424 -22.79 -10.25 -8.61
N THR A 425 -23.38 -9.68 -7.57
CA THR A 425 -24.72 -9.09 -7.65
C THR A 425 -24.66 -7.58 -7.39
N LYS A 426 -25.68 -6.84 -7.82
CA LYS A 426 -25.80 -5.39 -7.55
C LYS A 426 -25.79 -5.06 -6.05
N ARG A 427 -26.16 -6.02 -5.18
CA ARG A 427 -26.24 -5.85 -3.72
C ARG A 427 -24.94 -6.22 -3.02
N LYS A 428 -24.09 -7.02 -3.66
CA LYS A 428 -22.85 -7.52 -3.08
C LYS A 428 -21.73 -7.41 -4.11
N ARG A 429 -21.04 -6.30 -4.10
CA ARG A 429 -19.67 -6.23 -4.56
C ARG A 429 -18.82 -6.66 -3.39
N LEU A 430 -18.50 -7.91 -3.39
CA LEU A 430 -17.98 -8.57 -2.22
C LEU A 430 -16.50 -8.28 -2.05
N ALA A 431 -16.13 -7.93 -0.82
CA ALA A 431 -14.80 -8.19 -0.31
C ALA A 431 -14.44 -9.70 -0.33
N ILE A 432 -15.39 -10.57 -0.67
CA ILE A 432 -15.17 -12.01 -0.80
C ILE A 432 -14.62 -12.27 -2.21
N PRO A 433 -13.49 -12.97 -2.33
CA PRO A 433 -12.94 -13.38 -3.61
C PRO A 433 -13.96 -14.20 -4.40
N MET A 434 -14.21 -13.78 -5.61
CA MET A 434 -15.00 -14.56 -6.54
C MET A 434 -14.08 -15.57 -7.20
N PHE A 435 -14.42 -16.83 -7.13
CA PHE A 435 -13.66 -17.89 -7.76
C PHE A 435 -13.86 -17.82 -9.27
N LEU A 436 -12.79 -17.56 -9.99
CA LEU A 436 -12.75 -17.69 -11.43
C LEU A 436 -12.60 -19.17 -11.78
N GLY A 437 -13.30 -19.60 -12.77
CA GLY A 437 -13.24 -20.99 -13.25
C GLY A 437 -14.15 -21.98 -12.52
N GLU A 438 -14.59 -21.68 -11.31
CA GLU A 438 -15.52 -22.54 -10.56
C GLU A 438 -16.99 -22.12 -10.74
N VAL A 439 -17.20 -20.94 -11.28
CA VAL A 439 -18.52 -20.46 -11.64
C VAL A 439 -18.67 -20.70 -13.12
N GLY A 440 -18.93 -21.97 -13.46
CA GLY A 440 -19.26 -22.47 -14.78
C GLY A 440 -20.56 -21.87 -15.30
#